data_8bb4ceb3b7580a0a601f70776cb19942
#
_entry.id   8bb4ceb3b7580a0a601f70776cb19942
#
_cell.length_a   1.000
_cell.length_b   1.000
_cell.length_c   1.000
_cell.angle_alpha   90.00
_cell.angle_beta   90.00
_cell.angle_gamma   90.00
#
_symmetry.space_group_name_H-M   'P 1'
#
loop_
_entity.id
_entity.type
_entity.pdbx_description
1 polymer ?
#
loop_
_entity_poly.entity_id
_entity_poly.type
_entity_poly.pdbx_seq_one_letter_code
_entity_poly.pdbx_strand_id
1 'polypeptide(L)'
;MPRLAIPLSDLQCRTAKTRERAYKLFDGGGMYLFVKPNGVKTWRLKYTKPSGKEGTLIIGNYPIVTLSVARRKRDEAKALLLDNLDPMEEKKKAKIVAQRAALLFETVALEWHADMSRRWTEGHAKTVMSRLRTHVFPLIGQRPIAELDTHDLLEITQRIKERGTMDVALRVQNYLSTIMRGAKRARQIT
;
A
#
# COMPACT_ATOMS: atom_id res chain seq x y z
N MET A 1 -33.20 -24.25 12.13
CA MET A 1 -31.80 -24.57 12.46
C MET A 1 -30.90 -24.09 11.33
N PRO A 2 -29.83 -23.34 11.57
CA PRO A 2 -28.90 -22.95 10.52
C PRO A 2 -28.24 -24.20 9.95
N ARG A 3 -28.35 -24.41 8.62
CA ARG A 3 -27.66 -25.50 7.94
C ARG A 3 -26.15 -25.31 8.11
N LEU A 4 -25.49 -26.25 8.78
CA LEU A 4 -24.01 -26.29 8.81
C LEU A 4 -23.51 -26.43 7.37
N ALA A 5 -22.82 -25.41 6.90
CA ALA A 5 -22.21 -25.47 5.56
C ALA A 5 -21.07 -26.50 5.60
N ILE A 6 -21.12 -27.47 4.69
CA ILE A 6 -20.01 -28.41 4.50
C ILE A 6 -18.85 -27.61 3.91
N PRO A 7 -17.65 -27.65 4.52
CA PRO A 7 -16.48 -26.92 4.02
C PRO A 7 -16.17 -27.33 2.58
N LEU A 8 -15.81 -26.36 1.75
CA LEU A 8 -15.44 -26.59 0.35
C LEU A 8 -14.09 -27.33 0.27
N SER A 9 -13.93 -28.12 -0.78
CA SER A 9 -12.64 -28.63 -1.22
C SER A 9 -12.03 -27.73 -2.30
N ASP A 10 -10.70 -27.76 -2.48
CA ASP A 10 -10.06 -27.02 -3.57
C ASP A 10 -10.53 -27.48 -4.95
N LEU A 11 -10.81 -28.77 -5.09
CA LEU A 11 -11.39 -29.34 -6.29
C LEU A 11 -12.72 -28.68 -6.65
N GLN A 12 -13.63 -28.49 -5.67
CA GLN A 12 -14.91 -27.83 -5.88
C GLN A 12 -14.73 -26.36 -6.28
N CYS A 13 -13.76 -25.67 -5.68
CA CYS A 13 -13.44 -24.28 -6.06
C CYS A 13 -12.91 -24.18 -7.50
N ARG A 14 -12.03 -25.10 -7.90
CA ARG A 14 -11.44 -25.16 -9.22
C ARG A 14 -12.47 -25.50 -10.28
N THR A 15 -13.27 -26.55 -10.06
CA THR A 15 -14.26 -27.07 -11.02
C THR A 15 -15.59 -26.32 -11.05
N ALA A 16 -15.77 -25.30 -10.17
CA ALA A 16 -16.97 -24.47 -10.17
C ALA A 16 -17.19 -23.80 -11.53
N LYS A 17 -18.25 -24.24 -12.26
CA LYS A 17 -18.59 -23.76 -13.59
C LYS A 17 -19.36 -22.44 -13.51
N THR A 18 -19.26 -21.63 -14.56
CA THR A 18 -20.10 -20.43 -14.72
C THR A 18 -21.56 -20.81 -14.92
N ARG A 19 -22.45 -19.92 -14.53
CA ARG A 19 -23.89 -20.02 -14.74
C ARG A 19 -24.39 -18.71 -15.32
N GLU A 20 -25.60 -18.66 -15.86
CA GLU A 20 -26.24 -17.44 -16.34
C GLU A 20 -26.31 -16.34 -15.29
N ARG A 21 -26.51 -16.73 -14.02
CA ARG A 21 -26.51 -15.82 -12.87
C ARG A 21 -25.38 -16.15 -11.91
N ALA A 22 -24.85 -15.10 -11.28
CA ALA A 22 -23.86 -15.27 -10.24
C ALA A 22 -24.42 -16.08 -9.06
N TYR A 23 -23.60 -16.94 -8.47
CA TYR A 23 -24.01 -17.78 -7.36
C TYR A 23 -22.90 -17.90 -6.29
N LYS A 24 -23.27 -18.46 -5.14
CA LYS A 24 -22.39 -18.60 -3.97
C LYS A 24 -22.16 -20.09 -3.67
N LEU A 25 -20.90 -20.44 -3.40
CA LEU A 25 -20.52 -21.71 -2.79
C LEU A 25 -20.03 -21.40 -1.37
N PHE A 26 -20.76 -21.88 -0.38
CA PHE A 26 -20.48 -21.59 1.03
C PHE A 26 -19.42 -22.52 1.59
N ASP A 27 -18.42 -21.94 2.30
CA ASP A 27 -17.34 -22.70 2.97
C ASP A 27 -17.55 -22.79 4.50
N GLY A 28 -18.55 -22.09 5.01
CA GLY A 28 -18.81 -21.99 6.44
C GLY A 28 -18.20 -20.74 7.10
N GLY A 29 -18.64 -20.48 8.33
CA GLY A 29 -18.19 -19.32 9.09
C GLY A 29 -18.46 -17.95 8.43
N GLY A 30 -19.48 -17.84 7.56
CA GLY A 30 -19.81 -16.63 6.81
C GLY A 30 -19.03 -16.47 5.49
N MET A 31 -18.04 -17.34 5.22
CA MET A 31 -17.23 -17.29 4.01
C MET A 31 -17.86 -18.04 2.84
N TYR A 32 -17.76 -17.51 1.64
CA TYR A 32 -18.23 -18.14 0.41
C TYR A 32 -17.38 -17.71 -0.81
N LEU A 33 -17.33 -18.59 -1.79
CA LEU A 33 -16.80 -18.29 -3.12
C LEU A 33 -17.95 -17.75 -3.99
N PHE A 34 -17.83 -16.51 -4.43
CA PHE A 34 -18.78 -15.87 -5.32
C PHE A 34 -18.32 -16.07 -6.76
N VAL A 35 -19.10 -16.84 -7.54
CA VAL A 35 -18.82 -17.15 -8.94
C VAL A 35 -19.70 -16.27 -9.82
N LYS A 36 -19.08 -15.45 -10.66
CA LYS A 36 -19.77 -14.57 -11.62
C LYS A 36 -19.95 -15.26 -12.97
N PRO A 37 -20.93 -14.82 -13.80
CA PRO A 37 -21.14 -15.36 -15.16
C PRO A 37 -19.91 -15.25 -16.07
N ASN A 38 -19.07 -14.23 -15.87
CA ASN A 38 -17.82 -14.03 -16.62
C ASN A 38 -16.65 -14.89 -16.13
N GLY A 39 -16.88 -15.88 -15.26
CA GLY A 39 -15.85 -16.79 -14.77
C GLY A 39 -15.02 -16.28 -13.58
N VAL A 40 -15.14 -15.01 -13.21
CA VAL A 40 -14.44 -14.47 -12.05
C VAL A 40 -14.97 -15.09 -10.76
N LYS A 41 -14.07 -15.66 -9.96
CA LYS A 41 -14.35 -16.28 -8.67
C LYS A 41 -13.72 -15.44 -7.57
N THR A 42 -14.51 -14.99 -6.59
CA THR A 42 -14.04 -14.07 -5.54
C THR A 42 -14.44 -14.59 -4.16
N TRP A 43 -13.49 -14.73 -3.27
CA TRP A 43 -13.72 -15.04 -1.86
C TRP A 43 -14.33 -13.85 -1.14
N ARG A 44 -15.43 -14.08 -0.45
CA ARG A 44 -16.15 -13.06 0.34
C ARG A 44 -16.52 -13.61 1.70
N LEU A 45 -16.49 -12.75 2.71
CA LEU A 45 -16.95 -13.02 4.07
C LEU A 45 -18.13 -12.12 4.38
N LYS A 46 -19.29 -12.71 4.67
CA LYS A 46 -20.45 -12.01 5.24
C LYS A 46 -20.30 -12.05 6.77
N TYR A 47 -20.45 -10.90 7.41
CA TYR A 47 -20.30 -10.77 8.86
C TYR A 47 -21.21 -9.68 9.41
N THR A 48 -21.39 -9.66 10.73
CA THR A 48 -22.10 -8.58 11.44
C THR A 48 -21.03 -7.61 11.97
N LYS A 49 -21.15 -6.34 11.64
CA LYS A 49 -20.28 -5.27 12.13
C LYS A 49 -20.49 -5.03 13.62
N PRO A 50 -19.54 -4.42 14.33
CA PRO A 50 -19.75 -3.96 15.71
C PRO A 50 -21.00 -3.07 15.90
N SER A 51 -21.37 -2.33 14.86
CA SER A 51 -22.59 -1.50 14.84
C SER A 51 -23.90 -2.28 14.67
N GLY A 52 -23.86 -3.61 14.61
CA GLY A 52 -25.03 -4.48 14.38
C GLY A 52 -25.45 -4.61 12.91
N LYS A 53 -24.88 -3.83 11.99
CA LYS A 53 -25.20 -3.89 10.56
C LYS A 53 -24.47 -5.03 9.86
N GLU A 54 -25.07 -5.58 8.78
CA GLU A 54 -24.38 -6.56 7.95
C GLU A 54 -23.26 -5.92 7.12
N GLY A 55 -22.14 -6.62 6.99
CA GLY A 55 -21.00 -6.27 6.15
C GLY A 55 -20.58 -7.42 5.25
N THR A 56 -19.88 -7.10 4.16
CA THR A 56 -19.26 -8.10 3.27
C THR A 56 -17.84 -7.70 2.97
N LEU A 57 -16.88 -8.47 3.49
CA LEU A 57 -15.46 -8.28 3.22
C LEU A 57 -15.05 -9.05 1.96
N ILE A 58 -14.44 -8.37 0.99
CA ILE A 58 -13.80 -9.01 -0.15
C ILE A 58 -12.39 -9.45 0.27
N ILE A 59 -12.16 -10.76 0.30
CA ILE A 59 -10.89 -11.38 0.69
C ILE A 59 -9.90 -11.36 -0.48
N GLY A 60 -10.35 -11.81 -1.67
CA GLY A 60 -9.54 -11.81 -2.88
C GLY A 60 -10.06 -12.76 -3.95
N ASN A 61 -9.43 -12.75 -5.12
CA ASN A 61 -9.83 -13.56 -6.26
C ASN A 61 -9.14 -14.94 -6.24
N TYR A 62 -9.91 -15.99 -6.50
CA TYR A 62 -9.39 -17.32 -6.77
C TYR A 62 -8.95 -17.41 -8.25
N PRO A 63 -7.83 -18.06 -8.59
CA PRO A 63 -6.96 -18.88 -7.73
C PRO A 63 -5.83 -18.12 -7.02
N ILE A 64 -5.63 -16.81 -7.26
CA ILE A 64 -4.55 -16.01 -6.63
C ILE A 64 -4.62 -16.16 -5.10
N VAL A 65 -5.83 -16.05 -4.54
CA VAL A 65 -6.09 -16.38 -3.13
C VAL A 65 -6.66 -17.80 -3.08
N THR A 66 -5.83 -18.75 -2.64
CA THR A 66 -6.23 -20.16 -2.48
C THR A 66 -7.25 -20.31 -1.34
N LEU A 67 -7.92 -21.48 -1.28
CA LEU A 67 -8.88 -21.79 -0.22
C LEU A 67 -8.26 -21.67 1.17
N SER A 68 -7.03 -22.19 1.36
CA SER A 68 -6.33 -22.12 2.65
C SER A 68 -6.01 -20.69 3.07
N VAL A 69 -5.55 -19.87 2.15
CA VAL A 69 -5.29 -18.43 2.40
C VAL A 69 -6.58 -17.68 2.69
N ALA A 70 -7.67 -18.01 2.00
CA ALA A 70 -8.98 -17.40 2.24
C ALA A 70 -9.50 -17.72 3.65
N ARG A 71 -9.36 -18.98 4.11
CA ARG A 71 -9.72 -19.41 5.47
C ARG A 71 -8.92 -18.66 6.54
N ARG A 72 -7.60 -18.57 6.36
CA ARG A 72 -6.74 -17.78 7.27
C ARG A 72 -7.22 -16.33 7.37
N LYS A 73 -7.46 -15.67 6.24
CA LYS A 73 -7.96 -14.27 6.22
C LYS A 73 -9.36 -14.11 6.81
N ARG A 74 -10.22 -15.14 6.69
CA ARG A 74 -11.51 -15.18 7.39
C ARG A 74 -11.29 -15.20 8.90
N ASP A 75 -10.37 -16.03 9.39
CA ASP A 75 -10.11 -16.19 10.81
C ASP A 75 -9.43 -14.95 11.40
N GLU A 76 -8.52 -14.31 10.66
CA GLU A 76 -7.98 -12.97 10.97
C GLU A 76 -9.10 -11.91 11.08
N ALA A 77 -10.02 -11.89 10.14
CA ALA A 77 -11.16 -10.95 10.18
C ALA A 77 -12.10 -11.23 11.37
N LYS A 78 -12.29 -12.50 11.73
CA LYS A 78 -13.08 -12.86 12.92
C LYS A 78 -12.40 -12.46 14.22
N ALA A 79 -11.07 -12.57 14.31
CA ALA A 79 -10.32 -12.07 15.46
C ALA A 79 -10.53 -10.58 15.66
N LEU A 80 -10.46 -9.76 14.60
CA LEU A 80 -10.78 -8.32 14.68
C LEU A 80 -12.21 -8.06 15.20
N LEU A 81 -13.19 -8.86 14.77
CA LEU A 81 -14.56 -8.72 15.25
C LEU A 81 -14.71 -9.06 16.76
N LEU A 82 -13.92 -10.01 17.29
CA LEU A 82 -13.87 -10.28 18.72
C LEU A 82 -13.34 -9.10 19.51
N ASP A 83 -12.39 -8.35 18.94
CA ASP A 83 -11.85 -7.11 19.51
C ASP A 83 -12.76 -5.88 19.21
N ASN A 84 -14.00 -6.11 18.75
CA ASN A 84 -14.97 -5.07 18.41
C ASN A 84 -14.49 -4.11 17.28
N LEU A 85 -13.59 -4.58 16.40
CA LEU A 85 -13.07 -3.84 15.25
C LEU A 85 -13.75 -4.31 13.95
N ASP A 86 -14.10 -3.36 13.05
CA ASP A 86 -14.65 -3.69 11.73
C ASP A 86 -13.49 -4.03 10.75
N PRO A 87 -13.42 -5.27 10.23
CA PRO A 87 -12.35 -5.66 9.30
C PRO A 87 -12.28 -4.81 8.02
N MET A 88 -13.39 -4.26 7.55
CA MET A 88 -13.39 -3.35 6.39
C MET A 88 -12.75 -2.01 6.73
N GLU A 89 -13.07 -1.45 7.90
CA GLU A 89 -12.49 -0.18 8.34
C GLU A 89 -10.98 -0.33 8.63
N GLU A 90 -10.55 -1.42 9.26
CA GLU A 90 -9.13 -1.71 9.50
C GLU A 90 -8.36 -1.87 8.17
N LYS A 91 -8.93 -2.59 7.19
CA LYS A 91 -8.34 -2.69 5.85
C LYS A 91 -8.24 -1.32 5.16
N LYS A 92 -9.24 -0.45 5.33
CA LYS A 92 -9.24 0.91 4.78
C LYS A 92 -8.18 1.77 5.46
N LYS A 93 -8.08 1.73 6.79
CA LYS A 93 -7.03 2.43 7.55
C LYS A 93 -5.64 1.98 7.12
N ALA A 94 -5.39 0.67 7.04
CA ALA A 94 -4.11 0.13 6.58
C ALA A 94 -3.75 0.60 5.17
N LYS A 95 -4.73 0.65 4.25
CA LYS A 95 -4.52 1.17 2.90
C LYS A 95 -4.15 2.66 2.91
N ILE A 96 -4.82 3.48 3.72
CA ILE A 96 -4.53 4.91 3.86
C ILE A 96 -3.12 5.12 4.43
N VAL A 97 -2.75 4.35 5.46
CA VAL A 97 -1.40 4.40 6.05
C VAL A 97 -0.34 4.01 5.02
N ALA A 98 -0.57 2.92 4.27
CA ALA A 98 0.35 2.50 3.21
C ALA A 98 0.46 3.55 2.08
N GLN A 99 -0.65 4.19 1.69
CA GLN A 99 -0.62 5.27 0.70
C GLN A 99 0.13 6.51 1.20
N ARG A 100 -0.05 6.89 2.48
CA ARG A 100 0.69 8.00 3.09
C ARG A 100 2.19 7.68 3.17
N ALA A 101 2.55 6.47 3.58
CA ALA A 101 3.95 6.04 3.63
C ALA A 101 4.62 6.03 2.25
N ALA A 102 3.90 5.67 1.19
CA ALA A 102 4.40 5.71 -0.19
C ALA A 102 4.68 7.15 -0.70
N LEU A 103 4.11 8.16 -0.06
CA LEU A 103 4.30 9.57 -0.39
C LEU A 103 5.30 10.29 0.52
N LEU A 104 6.10 9.56 1.32
CA LEU A 104 7.19 10.14 2.09
C LEU A 104 8.28 10.65 1.15
N PHE A 105 8.93 11.76 1.54
CA PHE A 105 10.00 12.34 0.74
C PHE A 105 11.10 11.33 0.41
N GLU A 106 11.53 10.54 1.38
CA GLU A 106 12.57 9.51 1.18
C GLU A 106 12.17 8.48 0.12
N THR A 107 10.92 7.99 0.15
CA THR A 107 10.40 7.03 -0.84
C THR A 107 10.47 7.62 -2.25
N VAL A 108 9.96 8.84 -2.43
CA VAL A 108 9.97 9.53 -3.73
C VAL A 108 11.40 9.84 -4.20
N ALA A 109 12.29 10.23 -3.28
CA ALA A 109 13.69 10.50 -3.58
C ALA A 109 14.45 9.23 -4.00
N LEU A 110 14.15 8.07 -3.39
CA LEU A 110 14.72 6.78 -3.78
C LEU A 110 14.26 6.33 -5.17
N GLU A 111 12.97 6.48 -5.48
CA GLU A 111 12.43 6.22 -6.82
C GLU A 111 13.10 7.11 -7.87
N TRP A 112 13.16 8.44 -7.60
CA TRP A 112 13.85 9.38 -8.47
C TRP A 112 15.33 9.00 -8.67
N HIS A 113 16.02 8.64 -7.59
CA HIS A 113 17.43 8.22 -7.68
C HIS A 113 17.60 6.96 -8.52
N ALA A 114 16.73 5.97 -8.37
CA ALA A 114 16.76 4.73 -9.15
C ALA A 114 16.60 5.00 -10.66
N ASP A 115 15.67 5.91 -11.03
CA ASP A 115 15.46 6.31 -12.43
C ASP A 115 16.65 7.09 -12.99
N MET A 116 17.19 8.02 -12.22
CA MET A 116 18.33 8.84 -12.66
C MET A 116 19.63 8.04 -12.71
N SER A 117 19.81 7.04 -11.86
CA SER A 117 21.00 6.17 -11.83
C SER A 117 21.26 5.43 -13.14
N ARG A 118 20.18 5.20 -13.93
CA ARG A 118 20.32 4.60 -15.29
C ARG A 118 21.13 5.47 -16.26
N ARG A 119 21.28 6.77 -15.96
CA ARG A 119 21.96 7.77 -16.80
C ARG A 119 23.29 8.26 -16.19
N TRP A 120 23.61 7.84 -14.98
CA TRP A 120 24.79 8.27 -14.24
C TRP A 120 25.86 7.19 -14.20
N THR A 121 27.09 7.60 -13.96
CA THR A 121 28.12 6.65 -13.55
C THR A 121 27.83 6.12 -12.16
N GLU A 122 28.28 4.91 -11.84
CA GLU A 122 28.08 4.29 -10.54
C GLU A 122 28.64 5.17 -9.38
N GLY A 123 29.81 5.77 -9.58
CA GLY A 123 30.41 6.67 -8.60
C GLY A 123 29.57 7.91 -8.33
N HIS A 124 28.99 8.51 -9.39
CA HIS A 124 28.10 9.65 -9.25
C HIS A 124 26.82 9.28 -8.51
N ALA A 125 26.18 8.16 -8.87
CA ALA A 125 24.98 7.67 -8.18
C ALA A 125 25.22 7.43 -6.68
N LYS A 126 26.35 6.79 -6.31
CA LYS A 126 26.76 6.61 -4.91
C LYS A 126 26.95 7.95 -4.17
N THR A 127 27.57 8.93 -4.83
CA THR A 127 27.78 10.27 -4.25
C THR A 127 26.47 10.99 -3.99
N VAL A 128 25.53 10.97 -4.95
CA VAL A 128 24.18 11.57 -4.78
C VAL A 128 23.46 10.93 -3.62
N MET A 129 23.40 9.59 -3.57
CA MET A 129 22.75 8.86 -2.47
C MET A 129 23.37 9.17 -1.11
N SER A 130 24.69 9.20 -1.02
CA SER A 130 25.40 9.56 0.22
C SER A 130 25.00 10.95 0.72
N ARG A 131 24.95 11.94 -0.17
CA ARG A 131 24.51 13.31 0.18
C ARG A 131 23.06 13.36 0.66
N LEU A 132 22.15 12.65 0.00
CA LEU A 132 20.75 12.57 0.44
C LEU A 132 20.63 11.95 1.82
N ARG A 133 21.32 10.84 2.08
CA ARG A 133 21.32 10.14 3.38
C ARG A 133 21.92 10.98 4.49
N THR A 134 23.00 11.72 4.21
CA THR A 134 23.71 12.48 5.23
C THR A 134 23.04 13.80 5.56
N HIS A 135 22.47 14.49 4.56
CA HIS A 135 22.03 15.87 4.73
C HIS A 135 20.52 16.09 4.64
N VAL A 136 19.81 15.20 3.97
CA VAL A 136 18.38 15.40 3.64
C VAL A 136 17.46 14.47 4.42
N PHE A 137 17.66 13.16 4.31
CA PHE A 137 16.76 12.17 4.92
C PHE A 137 16.62 12.31 6.44
N PRO A 138 17.66 12.65 7.22
CA PRO A 138 17.48 12.84 8.66
C PRO A 138 16.55 13.99 9.03
N LEU A 139 16.34 14.96 8.13
CA LEU A 139 15.54 16.17 8.38
C LEU A 139 14.12 16.04 7.83
N ILE A 140 13.98 15.56 6.59
CA ILE A 140 12.69 15.54 5.91
C ILE A 140 12.29 14.17 5.32
N GLY A 141 13.14 13.15 5.44
CA GLY A 141 12.90 11.84 4.82
C GLY A 141 11.57 11.22 5.18
N GLN A 142 11.17 11.31 6.44
CA GLN A 142 9.94 10.74 6.98
C GLN A 142 8.73 11.71 6.92
N ARG A 143 8.89 12.89 6.31
CA ARG A 143 7.77 13.82 6.11
C ARG A 143 7.07 13.53 4.79
N PRO A 144 5.72 13.63 4.74
CA PRO A 144 4.98 13.56 3.48
C PRO A 144 5.47 14.65 2.52
N ILE A 145 5.76 14.27 1.27
CA ILE A 145 6.31 15.23 0.26
C ILE A 145 5.32 16.38 -0.03
N ALA A 146 4.02 16.14 0.13
CA ALA A 146 2.99 17.16 -0.07
C ALA A 146 2.97 18.25 1.03
N GLU A 147 3.59 18.00 2.17
CA GLU A 147 3.66 18.92 3.32
C GLU A 147 4.96 19.74 3.34
N LEU A 148 5.86 19.48 2.39
CA LEU A 148 7.13 20.19 2.27
C LEU A 148 6.97 21.48 1.47
N ASP A 149 7.44 22.57 2.03
CA ASP A 149 7.45 23.86 1.38
C ASP A 149 8.87 24.33 0.98
N THR A 150 8.96 25.49 0.36
CA THR A 150 10.24 26.08 -0.06
C THR A 150 11.13 26.42 1.15
N HIS A 151 10.54 26.79 2.29
CA HIS A 151 11.29 27.12 3.50
C HIS A 151 12.01 25.90 4.05
N ASP A 152 11.33 24.75 4.14
CA ASP A 152 11.93 23.48 4.55
C ASP A 152 13.17 23.13 3.72
N LEU A 153 13.10 23.32 2.40
CA LEU A 153 14.19 23.01 1.49
C LEU A 153 15.37 24.00 1.61
N LEU A 154 15.07 25.26 1.88
CA LEU A 154 16.09 26.29 2.11
C LEU A 154 16.81 26.07 3.44
N GLU A 155 16.09 25.66 4.48
CA GLU A 155 16.69 25.36 5.78
C GLU A 155 17.76 24.26 5.67
N ILE A 156 17.50 23.20 4.90
CA ILE A 156 18.47 22.12 4.66
C ILE A 156 19.74 22.68 4.02
N THR A 157 19.58 23.48 2.97
CA THR A 157 20.72 24.05 2.24
C THR A 157 21.50 25.04 3.10
N GLN A 158 20.82 25.80 3.95
CA GLN A 158 21.47 26.73 4.87
C GLN A 158 22.31 25.99 5.93
N ARG A 159 21.78 24.92 6.53
CA ARG A 159 22.53 24.07 7.47
C ARG A 159 23.81 23.45 6.87
N ILE A 160 23.76 23.11 5.55
CA ILE A 160 24.94 22.60 4.85
C ILE A 160 25.96 23.71 4.63
N LYS A 161 25.53 24.94 4.28
CA LYS A 161 26.40 26.11 4.11
C LYS A 161 27.13 26.49 5.39
N GLU A 162 26.43 26.48 6.51
CA GLU A 162 27.00 26.79 7.84
C GLU A 162 28.11 25.83 8.24
N ARG A 163 28.14 24.61 7.70
CA ARG A 163 29.22 23.64 7.86
C ARG A 163 30.39 23.86 6.89
N GLY A 164 30.40 24.96 6.14
CA GLY A 164 31.48 25.35 5.23
C GLY A 164 31.50 24.60 3.88
N THR A 165 30.44 23.89 3.51
CA THR A 165 30.40 23.07 2.29
C THR A 165 29.43 23.63 1.23
N MET A 166 29.76 24.85 0.70
CA MET A 166 28.93 25.58 -0.26
C MET A 166 28.64 24.77 -1.52
N ASP A 167 29.59 24.07 -2.10
CA ASP A 167 29.41 23.24 -3.31
C ASP A 167 28.42 22.10 -3.05
N VAL A 168 28.48 21.48 -1.88
CA VAL A 168 27.54 20.42 -1.49
C VAL A 168 26.13 20.99 -1.33
N ALA A 169 25.98 22.19 -0.73
CA ALA A 169 24.70 22.85 -0.57
C ALA A 169 24.00 23.11 -1.90
N LEU A 170 24.73 23.66 -2.89
CA LEU A 170 24.20 23.92 -4.24
C LEU A 170 23.76 22.63 -4.95
N ARG A 171 24.58 21.57 -4.84
CA ARG A 171 24.22 20.27 -5.44
C ARG A 171 22.99 19.65 -4.78
N VAL A 172 22.91 19.68 -3.45
CA VAL A 172 21.73 19.18 -2.71
C VAL A 172 20.49 20.00 -3.09
N GLN A 173 20.58 21.32 -3.20
CA GLN A 173 19.47 22.19 -3.67
C GLN A 173 18.95 21.75 -5.04
N ASN A 174 19.87 21.44 -5.97
CA ASN A 174 19.49 20.96 -7.30
C ASN A 174 18.79 19.60 -7.25
N TYR A 175 19.25 18.66 -6.38
CA TYR A 175 18.56 17.37 -6.19
C TYR A 175 17.17 17.57 -5.64
N LEU A 176 17.00 18.35 -4.56
CA LEU A 176 15.72 18.70 -3.97
C LEU A 176 14.73 19.29 -5.01
N SER A 177 15.18 20.29 -5.78
CA SER A 177 14.40 20.93 -6.83
C SER A 177 13.95 19.92 -7.91
N THR A 178 14.82 18.97 -8.26
CA THR A 178 14.49 17.98 -9.30
C THR A 178 13.52 16.93 -8.79
N ILE A 179 13.69 16.47 -7.54
CA ILE A 179 12.77 15.54 -6.88
C ILE A 179 11.37 16.17 -6.75
N MET A 180 11.29 17.41 -6.26
CA MET A 180 10.00 18.10 -6.09
C MET A 180 9.28 18.34 -7.44
N ARG A 181 10.02 18.73 -8.49
CA ARG A 181 9.45 18.85 -9.83
C ARG A 181 8.97 17.52 -10.40
N GLY A 182 9.70 16.43 -10.13
CA GLY A 182 9.28 15.08 -10.50
C GLY A 182 7.98 14.67 -9.82
N ALA A 183 7.87 14.91 -8.51
CA ALA A 183 6.67 14.64 -7.73
C ALA A 183 5.45 15.44 -8.23
N LYS A 184 5.62 16.71 -8.59
CA LYS A 184 4.55 17.54 -9.22
C LYS A 184 4.07 16.94 -10.53
N ARG A 185 4.98 16.54 -11.41
CA ARG A 185 4.63 15.91 -12.70
C ARG A 185 3.88 14.59 -12.51
N ALA A 186 4.26 13.78 -11.52
CA ALA A 186 3.60 12.53 -11.19
C ALA A 186 2.27 12.72 -10.43
N ARG A 187 1.82 13.98 -10.19
CA ARG A 187 0.62 14.32 -9.40
C ARG A 187 0.63 13.79 -7.97
N GLN A 188 1.80 13.62 -7.40
CA GLN A 188 1.98 13.22 -5.99
C GLN A 188 1.82 14.42 -5.05
N ILE A 189 2.01 15.64 -5.57
CA ILE A 189 1.79 16.92 -4.88
C ILE A 189 1.11 17.92 -5.82
N THR A 190 0.39 18.87 -5.27
CA THR A 190 -0.25 20.01 -5.96
C THR A 190 0.70 21.20 -6.10
#